data_937ec40a7e464700b5970625631cacd5
#
_entry.id   937ec40a7e464700b5970625631cacd5
#
_cell.length_a   1.000
_cell.length_b   1.000
_cell.length_c   1.000
_cell.angle_alpha   90.00
_cell.angle_beta   90.00
_cell.angle_gamma   90.00
#
_symmetry.space_group_name_H-M   'P 1'
#
loop_
_entity.id
_entity.type
_entity.pdbx_description
1 polymer ?
#
loop_
_entity_poly.entity_id
_entity_poly.type
_entity_poly.pdbx_seq_one_letter_code
_entity_poly.pdbx_strand_id
1 'polypeptide(L)'
;MKKILIMTPDIEGPVRNGGIGTAFTALATTLAKKGYDVDVLYTCGDYSESSVSKFSDWSRIYSTFGINLLRTGLIKEINIDAPYFRRKSYSIYLWLKENNIYDTVISCEWQADLYYTLLSKKNGTDFENTKFIVNTHSSTLWLMKVITSFHMIRTILNSIIWRKWWLKWRMKLLVRLSI
;
A
#
# COMPACT_ATOMS: atom_id res chain seq x y z
N MET A 1 0.43 23.16 -0.89
CA MET A 1 -0.58 22.12 -1.22
C MET A 1 -0.14 20.85 -0.52
N LYS A 2 -1.04 20.10 0.13
CA LYS A 2 -0.63 18.85 0.80
C LYS A 2 -0.41 17.75 -0.21
N LYS A 3 0.73 17.05 -0.09
CA LYS A 3 1.10 15.95 -0.97
C LYS A 3 0.71 14.61 -0.35
N ILE A 4 -0.07 13.83 -1.08
CA ILE A 4 -0.63 12.56 -0.62
C ILE A 4 -0.11 11.42 -1.50
N LEU A 5 0.43 10.38 -0.85
CA LEU A 5 0.73 9.11 -1.51
C LEU A 5 -0.36 8.09 -1.21
N ILE A 6 -0.92 7.51 -2.24
CA ILE A 6 -1.77 6.32 -2.14
C ILE A 6 -0.96 5.11 -2.59
N MET A 7 -0.73 4.18 -1.66
CA MET A 7 -0.04 2.91 -1.94
C MET A 7 -1.08 1.80 -2.01
N THR A 8 -1.15 1.11 -3.12
CA THR A 8 -2.18 0.10 -3.35
C THR A 8 -1.65 -1.14 -4.09
N PRO A 9 -2.04 -2.35 -3.66
CA PRO A 9 -1.72 -3.58 -4.38
C PRO A 9 -2.61 -3.80 -5.61
N ASP A 10 -3.61 -2.95 -5.82
CA ASP A 10 -4.58 -3.06 -6.89
C ASP A 10 -5.07 -1.68 -7.30
N ILE A 11 -5.19 -1.45 -8.61
CA ILE A 11 -5.60 -0.17 -9.18
C ILE A 11 -6.36 -0.40 -10.49
N GLU A 12 -7.37 0.40 -10.74
CA GLU A 12 -8.10 0.38 -11.99
C GLU A 12 -7.22 0.83 -13.16
N GLY A 13 -7.14 -0.01 -14.18
CA GLY A 13 -6.47 0.31 -15.42
C GLY A 13 -5.37 -0.66 -15.84
N PRO A 14 -4.08 -0.44 -15.50
CA PRO A 14 -2.99 -1.24 -16.05
C PRO A 14 -2.99 -2.70 -15.58
N VAL A 15 -3.74 -3.02 -14.55
CA VAL A 15 -3.90 -4.38 -14.04
C VAL A 15 -5.39 -4.74 -13.93
N ARG A 16 -5.67 -6.05 -13.85
CA ARG A 16 -7.04 -6.49 -13.58
C ARG A 16 -7.40 -6.12 -12.13
N ASN A 17 -8.36 -5.22 -11.98
CA ASN A 17 -8.73 -4.70 -10.67
C ASN A 17 -9.88 -5.46 -10.00
N GLY A 18 -9.86 -5.44 -8.67
CA GLY A 18 -10.93 -5.87 -7.79
C GLY A 18 -11.50 -4.72 -6.96
N GLY A 19 -12.15 -5.03 -5.84
CA GLY A 19 -12.77 -4.03 -4.97
C GLY A 19 -11.78 -3.02 -4.36
N ILE A 20 -10.54 -3.44 -4.08
CA ILE A 20 -9.48 -2.56 -3.58
C ILE A 20 -9.13 -1.53 -4.66
N GLY A 21 -8.89 -1.98 -5.90
CA GLY A 21 -8.54 -1.11 -7.02
C GLY A 21 -9.61 -0.06 -7.29
N THR A 22 -10.87 -0.46 -7.33
CA THR A 22 -12.01 0.46 -7.50
C THR A 22 -12.07 1.50 -6.37
N ALA A 23 -11.93 1.06 -5.11
CA ALA A 23 -11.99 1.96 -3.96
C ALA A 23 -10.83 2.97 -3.93
N PHE A 24 -9.60 2.51 -4.20
CA PHE A 24 -8.44 3.41 -4.18
C PHE A 24 -8.38 4.33 -5.39
N THR A 25 -8.86 3.90 -6.56
CA THR A 25 -9.02 4.77 -7.74
C THR A 25 -10.04 5.87 -7.47
N ALA A 26 -11.20 5.53 -6.88
CA ALA A 26 -12.20 6.52 -6.49
C ALA A 26 -11.68 7.49 -5.43
N LEU A 27 -10.90 7.00 -4.45
CA LEU A 27 -10.26 7.85 -3.44
C LEU A 27 -9.26 8.82 -4.07
N ALA A 28 -8.36 8.33 -4.93
CA ALA A 28 -7.36 9.15 -5.61
C ALA A 28 -8.00 10.27 -6.42
N THR A 29 -8.98 9.93 -7.26
CA THR A 29 -9.70 10.90 -8.09
C THR A 29 -10.47 11.93 -7.27
N THR A 30 -11.05 11.51 -6.14
CA THR A 30 -11.75 12.42 -5.23
C THR A 30 -10.81 13.41 -4.55
N LEU A 31 -9.63 12.94 -4.10
CA LEU A 31 -8.63 13.80 -3.47
C LEU A 31 -8.04 14.78 -4.48
N ALA A 32 -7.71 14.34 -5.68
CA ALA A 32 -7.22 15.22 -6.74
C ALA A 32 -8.25 16.30 -7.12
N LYS A 33 -9.53 15.95 -7.26
CA LYS A 33 -10.62 16.91 -7.49
C LYS A 33 -10.76 17.94 -6.36
N LYS A 34 -10.37 17.59 -5.13
CA LYS A 34 -10.35 18.51 -3.98
C LYS A 34 -9.09 19.38 -3.92
N GLY A 35 -8.19 19.28 -4.90
CA GLY A 35 -6.99 20.11 -5.01
C GLY A 35 -5.79 19.59 -4.20
N TYR A 36 -5.76 18.32 -3.81
CA TYR A 36 -4.55 17.70 -3.25
C TYR A 36 -3.59 17.29 -4.37
N ASP A 37 -2.29 17.32 -4.10
CA ASP A 37 -1.26 16.72 -4.94
C ASP A 37 -1.20 15.22 -4.64
N VAL A 38 -1.61 14.38 -5.60
CA VAL A 38 -1.82 12.94 -5.38
C VAL A 38 -0.90 12.11 -6.24
N ASP A 39 -0.02 11.36 -5.60
CA ASP A 39 0.73 10.27 -6.21
C ASP A 39 0.07 8.93 -5.88
N VAL A 40 0.02 8.02 -6.85
CA VAL A 40 -0.46 6.65 -6.67
C VAL A 40 0.67 5.67 -6.99
N LEU A 41 1.05 4.86 -6.01
CA LEU A 41 2.06 3.80 -6.14
C LEU A 41 1.39 2.42 -6.10
N TYR A 42 1.47 1.70 -7.22
CA TYR A 42 1.07 0.30 -7.28
C TYR A 42 2.15 -0.59 -6.66
N THR A 43 1.81 -1.43 -5.69
CA THR A 43 2.77 -2.19 -4.89
C THR A 43 2.81 -3.69 -5.19
N CYS A 44 2.11 -4.19 -6.21
CA CYS A 44 1.94 -5.63 -6.46
C CYS A 44 2.63 -6.10 -7.75
N GLY A 45 3.95 -5.97 -7.80
CA GLY A 45 4.79 -6.46 -8.88
C GLY A 45 5.06 -5.46 -9.99
N ASP A 46 5.85 -5.87 -10.95
CA ASP A 46 6.12 -5.11 -12.16
C ASP A 46 5.03 -5.35 -13.20
N TYR A 47 4.78 -4.32 -13.98
CA TYR A 47 3.97 -4.49 -15.19
C TYR A 47 4.78 -5.31 -16.21
N SER A 48 4.19 -6.36 -16.79
CA SER A 48 4.82 -7.12 -17.87
C SER A 48 5.15 -6.22 -19.07
N GLU A 49 6.09 -6.62 -19.92
CA GLU A 49 6.45 -5.83 -21.13
C GLU A 49 5.23 -5.49 -21.97
N SER A 50 4.27 -6.42 -22.09
CA SER A 50 2.99 -6.18 -22.76
C SER A 50 2.12 -5.14 -22.06
N SER A 51 2.36 -4.84 -20.80
CA SER A 51 1.63 -3.85 -20.02
C SER A 51 2.34 -2.48 -19.91
N VAL A 52 3.57 -2.36 -20.40
CA VAL A 52 4.31 -1.07 -20.36
C VAL A 52 3.60 0.00 -21.21
N SER A 53 3.14 -0.36 -22.39
CA SER A 53 2.33 0.54 -23.22
C SER A 53 1.01 0.91 -22.53
N LYS A 54 0.36 -0.08 -21.89
CA LYS A 54 -0.85 0.16 -21.11
C LYS A 54 -0.58 1.04 -19.89
N PHE A 55 0.58 0.89 -19.24
CA PHE A 55 0.96 1.77 -18.14
C PHE A 55 1.09 3.22 -18.59
N SER A 56 1.77 3.48 -19.70
CA SER A 56 1.92 4.85 -20.24
C SER A 56 0.58 5.48 -20.60
N ASP A 57 -0.35 4.70 -21.17
CA ASP A 57 -1.70 5.16 -21.48
C ASP A 57 -2.48 5.49 -20.21
N TRP A 58 -2.42 4.62 -19.21
CA TRP A 58 -3.08 4.86 -17.93
C TRP A 58 -2.43 6.00 -17.15
N SER A 59 -1.11 6.12 -17.15
CA SER A 59 -0.41 7.27 -16.58
C SER A 59 -0.90 8.59 -17.19
N ARG A 60 -1.12 8.62 -18.51
CA ARG A 60 -1.71 9.77 -19.20
C ARG A 60 -3.16 10.01 -18.78
N ILE A 61 -3.97 8.96 -18.65
CA ILE A 61 -5.36 9.08 -18.19
C ILE A 61 -5.38 9.61 -16.74
N TYR A 62 -4.58 9.05 -15.83
CA TYR A 62 -4.50 9.55 -14.46
C TYR A 62 -4.02 10.99 -14.35
N SER A 63 -3.08 11.40 -15.22
CA SER A 63 -2.60 12.79 -15.28
C SER A 63 -3.71 13.79 -15.67
N THR A 64 -4.72 13.37 -16.45
CA THR A 64 -5.89 14.23 -16.75
C THR A 64 -6.73 14.55 -15.51
N PHE A 65 -6.62 13.73 -14.46
CA PHE A 65 -7.25 13.96 -13.16
C PHE A 65 -6.32 14.66 -12.17
N GLY A 66 -5.10 15.05 -12.59
CA GLY A 66 -4.10 15.65 -11.71
C GLY A 66 -3.43 14.61 -10.79
N ILE A 67 -3.42 13.33 -11.16
CA ILE A 67 -2.81 12.23 -10.41
C ILE A 67 -1.55 11.76 -11.11
N ASN A 68 -0.46 11.62 -10.36
CA ASN A 68 0.77 11.02 -10.85
C ASN A 68 0.80 9.53 -10.50
N LEU A 69 0.75 8.67 -11.52
CA LEU A 69 0.82 7.22 -11.37
C LEU A 69 2.29 6.76 -11.38
N LEU A 70 2.76 6.24 -10.25
CA LEU A 70 4.13 5.77 -10.05
C LEU A 70 4.26 4.28 -10.39
N ARG A 71 5.40 3.93 -11.00
CA ARG A 71 5.73 2.53 -11.32
C ARG A 71 6.30 1.80 -10.11
N THR A 72 6.00 0.51 -10.02
CA THR A 72 6.53 -0.40 -8.97
C THR A 72 8.02 -0.67 -9.08
N GLY A 73 8.63 -0.63 -10.25
CA GLY A 73 10.07 -0.78 -10.43
C GLY A 73 10.92 0.24 -9.65
N LEU A 74 10.27 1.23 -9.03
CA LEU A 74 10.92 2.16 -8.09
C LEU A 74 11.28 1.50 -6.75
N ILE A 75 10.57 0.44 -6.36
CA ILE A 75 10.82 -0.29 -5.11
C ILE A 75 11.80 -1.43 -5.41
N LYS A 76 13.05 -1.26 -5.00
CA LYS A 76 14.07 -2.32 -5.12
C LYS A 76 13.80 -3.41 -4.10
N GLU A 77 13.56 -4.63 -4.58
CA GLU A 77 13.41 -5.78 -3.70
C GLU A 77 14.75 -6.11 -3.02
N ILE A 78 14.73 -6.25 -1.69
CA ILE A 78 15.90 -6.66 -0.92
C ILE A 78 16.03 -8.18 -0.92
N ASN A 79 17.27 -8.67 -1.05
CA ASN A 79 17.58 -10.09 -0.98
C ASN A 79 17.96 -10.49 0.45
N ILE A 80 16.97 -10.79 1.29
CA ILE A 80 17.13 -11.30 2.65
C ILE A 80 16.34 -12.60 2.80
N ASP A 81 16.80 -13.49 3.67
CA ASP A 81 16.08 -14.73 4.01
C ASP A 81 14.87 -14.43 4.87
N ALA A 82 13.77 -14.05 4.22
CA ALA A 82 12.50 -13.72 4.85
C ALA A 82 11.33 -13.97 3.89
N PRO A 83 10.13 -14.24 4.39
CA PRO A 83 8.93 -14.34 3.56
C PRO A 83 8.72 -13.11 2.69
N TYR A 84 8.18 -13.30 1.48
CA TYR A 84 7.98 -12.23 0.48
C TYR A 84 7.35 -10.96 1.05
N PHE A 85 6.28 -11.07 1.83
CA PHE A 85 5.59 -9.91 2.40
C PHE A 85 6.46 -9.10 3.39
N ARG A 86 7.43 -9.76 4.06
CA ARG A 86 8.41 -9.05 4.91
C ARG A 86 9.39 -8.27 4.06
N ARG A 87 9.98 -8.95 3.05
CA ARG A 87 10.91 -8.30 2.13
C ARG A 87 10.25 -7.10 1.48
N LYS A 88 9.03 -7.29 0.94
CA LYS A 88 8.23 -6.24 0.31
C LYS A 88 8.00 -5.05 1.27
N SER A 89 7.50 -5.30 2.47
CA SER A 89 7.24 -4.24 3.45
C SER A 89 8.52 -3.48 3.85
N TYR A 90 9.65 -4.17 3.95
CA TYR A 90 10.93 -3.51 4.26
C TYR A 90 11.46 -2.72 3.06
N SER A 91 11.33 -3.24 1.84
CA SER A 91 11.68 -2.51 0.62
C SER A 91 10.84 -1.23 0.47
N ILE A 92 9.56 -1.30 0.79
CA ILE A 92 8.66 -0.14 0.82
C ILE A 92 9.12 0.88 1.87
N TYR A 93 9.50 0.43 3.07
CA TYR A 93 10.03 1.31 4.10
C TYR A 93 11.27 2.06 3.61
N LEU A 94 12.23 1.37 3.00
CA LEU A 94 13.45 1.99 2.47
C LEU A 94 13.11 3.01 1.38
N TRP A 95 12.23 2.66 0.45
CA TRP A 95 11.80 3.57 -0.61
C TRP A 95 11.11 4.83 -0.04
N LEU A 96 10.20 4.67 0.92
CA LEU A 96 9.54 5.79 1.58
C LEU A 96 10.53 6.67 2.35
N LYS A 97 11.54 6.09 2.97
CA LYS A 97 12.58 6.84 3.68
C LYS A 97 13.39 7.72 2.72
N GLU A 98 13.74 7.20 1.54
CA GLU A 98 14.45 7.95 0.50
C GLU A 98 13.55 9.00 -0.17
N ASN A 99 12.23 8.77 -0.20
CA ASN A 99 11.23 9.62 -0.86
C ASN A 99 10.24 10.24 0.14
N ASN A 100 10.74 10.69 1.29
CA ASN A 100 9.90 11.25 2.37
C ASN A 100 9.45 12.70 2.08
N ILE A 101 8.64 12.86 1.04
CA ILE A 101 8.08 14.15 0.59
C ILE A 101 6.56 14.26 0.83
N TYR A 102 5.97 13.25 1.46
CA TYR A 102 4.51 13.14 1.60
C TYR A 102 4.04 13.59 2.98
N ASP A 103 3.03 14.47 3.01
CA ASP A 103 2.32 14.82 4.24
C ASP A 103 1.47 13.67 4.76
N THR A 104 0.91 12.88 3.82
CA THR A 104 0.03 11.75 4.15
C THR A 104 0.31 10.57 3.22
N VAL A 105 0.41 9.39 3.81
CA VAL A 105 0.51 8.11 3.09
C VAL A 105 -0.72 7.26 3.44
N ILE A 106 -1.47 6.85 2.43
CA ILE A 106 -2.67 6.02 2.56
C ILE A 106 -2.40 4.66 1.94
N SER A 107 -2.69 3.58 2.65
CA SER A 107 -2.56 2.21 2.12
C SER A 107 -3.66 1.31 2.66
N CYS A 108 -3.80 0.11 2.09
CA CYS A 108 -4.67 -0.93 2.65
C CYS A 108 -3.90 -1.83 3.63
N GLU A 109 -4.64 -2.64 4.37
CA GLU A 109 -4.06 -3.64 5.29
C GLU A 109 -3.51 -4.87 4.56
N TRP A 110 -3.79 -5.03 3.26
CA TRP A 110 -3.38 -6.20 2.48
C TRP A 110 -1.86 -6.34 2.49
N GLN A 111 -1.36 -7.53 2.81
CA GLN A 111 0.05 -7.88 2.93
C GLN A 111 0.87 -7.02 3.92
N ALA A 112 0.24 -6.13 4.69
CA ALA A 112 0.90 -5.27 5.67
C ALA A 112 2.06 -4.43 5.09
N ASP A 113 1.87 -3.88 3.89
CA ASP A 113 2.89 -3.10 3.15
C ASP A 113 3.57 -2.03 4.00
N LEU A 114 2.85 -1.34 4.88
CA LEU A 114 3.38 -0.29 5.76
C LEU A 114 3.94 -0.79 7.12
N TYR A 115 4.10 -2.10 7.34
CA TYR A 115 4.49 -2.62 8.67
C TYR A 115 5.78 -1.99 9.20
N TYR A 116 6.89 -2.06 8.47
CA TYR A 116 8.17 -1.52 8.94
C TYR A 116 8.17 0.01 8.99
N THR A 117 7.45 0.66 8.09
CA THR A 117 7.28 2.12 8.09
C THR A 117 6.57 2.60 9.35
N LEU A 118 5.48 1.94 9.73
CA LEU A 118 4.74 2.26 10.96
C LEU A 118 5.52 1.90 12.22
N LEU A 119 6.31 0.83 12.18
CA LEU A 119 7.19 0.46 13.28
C LEU A 119 8.28 1.52 13.51
N SER A 120 8.91 1.99 12.43
CA SER A 120 9.91 3.06 12.47
C SER A 120 9.30 4.36 13.03
N LYS A 121 8.15 4.80 12.51
CA LYS A 121 7.45 5.96 13.04
C LYS A 121 7.11 5.82 14.53
N LYS A 122 6.64 4.65 14.96
CA LYS A 122 6.32 4.43 16.37
C LYS A 122 7.53 4.51 17.28
N ASN A 123 8.69 4.04 16.79
CA ASN A 123 9.95 4.11 17.54
C ASN A 123 10.60 5.51 17.48
N GLY A 124 10.01 6.47 16.75
CA GLY A 124 10.53 7.82 16.61
C GLY A 124 11.80 7.90 15.76
N THR A 125 12.07 6.89 14.92
CA THR A 125 13.28 6.86 14.08
C THR A 125 13.10 7.59 12.75
N ASP A 126 11.91 7.49 12.14
CA ASP A 126 11.63 8.13 10.84
C ASP A 126 10.16 8.58 10.77
N PHE A 127 9.82 9.40 9.78
CA PHE A 127 8.47 9.83 9.41
C PHE A 127 7.71 10.60 10.48
N GLU A 128 8.38 11.39 11.30
CA GLU A 128 7.77 12.15 12.39
C GLU A 128 6.58 13.00 11.91
N ASN A 129 6.75 13.72 10.80
CA ASN A 129 5.75 14.64 10.26
C ASN A 129 4.78 14.02 9.25
N THR A 130 4.96 12.75 8.85
CA THR A 130 4.11 12.08 7.87
C THR A 130 2.93 11.40 8.56
N LYS A 131 1.71 11.70 8.13
CA LYS A 131 0.50 11.00 8.58
C LYS A 131 0.31 9.71 7.80
N PHE A 132 0.05 8.59 8.50
CA PHE A 132 -0.28 7.31 7.87
C PHE A 132 -1.74 6.94 8.11
N ILE A 133 -2.44 6.54 7.06
CA ILE A 133 -3.82 6.05 7.09
C ILE A 133 -3.84 4.65 6.48
N VAL A 134 -4.41 3.71 7.20
CA VAL A 134 -4.56 2.34 6.70
C VAL A 134 -6.04 1.99 6.62
N ASN A 135 -6.51 1.79 5.39
CA ASN A 135 -7.88 1.36 5.11
C ASN A 135 -8.00 -0.15 5.25
N THR A 136 -9.00 -0.61 6.00
CA THR A 136 -9.34 -2.03 6.11
C THR A 136 -10.47 -2.38 5.15
N HIS A 137 -10.24 -3.40 4.31
CA HIS A 137 -11.21 -3.85 3.32
C HIS A 137 -11.89 -5.18 3.72
N SER A 138 -11.11 -6.14 4.21
CA SER A 138 -11.65 -7.43 4.65
C SER A 138 -10.75 -8.08 5.70
N SER A 139 -11.32 -8.80 6.66
CA SER A 139 -10.51 -9.57 7.59
C SER A 139 -10.04 -10.88 6.94
N THR A 140 -8.75 -11.21 7.09
CA THR A 140 -8.20 -12.47 6.59
C THR A 140 -8.88 -13.68 7.23
N LEU A 141 -9.37 -13.56 8.48
CA LEU A 141 -10.15 -14.59 9.15
C LEU A 141 -11.47 -14.90 8.44
N TRP A 142 -12.14 -13.90 7.87
CA TRP A 142 -13.34 -14.10 7.08
C TRP A 142 -13.02 -14.81 5.76
N LEU A 143 -11.99 -14.36 5.05
CA LEU A 143 -11.49 -15.01 3.84
C LEU A 143 -11.13 -16.48 4.09
N MET A 144 -10.51 -16.80 5.22
CA MET A 144 -10.16 -18.19 5.57
C MET A 144 -11.37 -19.07 5.83
N LYS A 145 -12.45 -18.53 6.39
CA LYS A 145 -13.70 -19.29 6.58
C LYS A 145 -14.38 -19.64 5.26
N VAL A 146 -14.12 -18.87 4.21
CA VAL A 146 -14.71 -19.04 2.88
C VAL A 146 -13.82 -19.91 1.96
N ILE A 147 -12.50 -19.86 2.12
CA ILE A 147 -11.55 -20.57 1.26
C ILE A 147 -11.00 -21.80 2.00
N THR A 148 -11.64 -22.95 1.82
CA THR A 148 -11.30 -24.25 2.44
C THR A 148 -10.20 -25.03 1.73
N SER A 149 -9.17 -24.44 1.14
CA SER A 149 -8.11 -25.21 0.49
C SER A 149 -6.79 -25.24 1.27
N PHE A 150 -6.38 -26.44 1.63
CA PHE A 150 -5.24 -26.78 2.51
C PHE A 150 -3.87 -26.23 2.07
N HIS A 151 -3.65 -25.98 0.79
CA HIS A 151 -2.33 -25.54 0.28
C HIS A 151 -2.05 -24.05 0.53
N MET A 152 -3.07 -23.23 0.64
CA MET A 152 -2.97 -21.81 0.98
C MET A 152 -2.78 -21.55 2.47
N ILE A 153 -3.06 -22.54 3.33
CA ILE A 153 -3.08 -22.38 4.80
C ILE A 153 -1.71 -21.97 5.35
N ARG A 154 -0.61 -22.50 4.86
CA ARG A 154 0.73 -22.19 5.40
C ARG A 154 1.17 -20.76 5.09
N THR A 155 0.96 -20.30 3.87
CA THR A 155 1.27 -18.93 3.45
C THR A 155 0.32 -17.93 4.10
N ILE A 156 -0.96 -18.31 4.20
CA ILE A 156 -2.01 -17.51 4.83
C ILE A 156 -1.82 -17.45 6.36
N LEU A 157 -1.44 -18.55 7.05
CA LEU A 157 -1.15 -18.52 8.49
C LEU A 157 0.02 -17.58 8.81
N ASN A 158 1.08 -17.59 8.02
CA ASN A 158 2.16 -16.61 8.19
C ASN A 158 1.67 -15.17 7.98
N SER A 159 0.83 -14.91 6.99
CA SER A 159 0.25 -13.59 6.76
C SER A 159 -0.74 -13.19 7.86
N ILE A 160 -1.48 -14.15 8.47
CA ILE A 160 -2.42 -13.88 9.57
C ILE A 160 -1.71 -13.52 10.86
N ILE A 161 -0.65 -14.23 11.21
CA ILE A 161 0.15 -13.92 12.41
C ILE A 161 0.65 -12.49 12.29
N TRP A 162 1.15 -12.10 11.10
CA TRP A 162 1.57 -10.75 10.81
C TRP A 162 0.42 -9.73 10.86
N ARG A 163 -0.74 -10.04 10.26
CA ARG A 163 -1.92 -9.16 10.29
C ARG A 163 -2.53 -9.04 11.67
N LYS A 164 -2.57 -10.13 12.48
CA LYS A 164 -3.00 -10.07 13.90
C LYS A 164 -2.06 -9.20 14.73
N TRP A 165 -0.76 -9.34 14.56
CA TRP A 165 0.23 -8.48 15.20
C TRP A 165 0.03 -7.04 14.78
N TRP A 166 -0.12 -6.80 13.50
CA TRP A 166 -0.32 -5.50 12.90
C TRP A 166 -1.63 -4.83 13.34
N LEU A 167 -2.78 -5.55 13.37
CA LEU A 167 -4.06 -5.05 13.86
C LEU A 167 -4.05 -4.78 15.37
N LYS A 168 -3.39 -5.64 16.17
CA LYS A 168 -3.21 -5.43 17.62
C LYS A 168 -2.39 -4.18 17.93
N TRP A 169 -1.45 -3.85 17.04
CA TRP A 169 -0.65 -2.63 17.11
C TRP A 169 -1.43 -1.40 16.63
N ARG A 170 -2.26 -1.55 15.59
CA ARG A 170 -3.08 -0.49 15.02
C ARG A 170 -4.06 0.10 16.03
N MET A 171 -4.79 -0.72 16.79
CA MET A 171 -5.72 -0.21 17.81
C MET A 171 -5.02 0.68 18.85
N LYS A 172 -3.75 0.37 19.18
CA LYS A 172 -2.94 1.20 20.07
C LYS A 172 -2.41 2.48 19.40
N LEU A 173 -2.25 2.49 18.07
CA LEU A 173 -1.74 3.65 17.33
C LEU A 173 -2.85 4.66 17.01
N LEU A 174 -4.02 4.19 16.58
CA LEU A 174 -5.18 5.05 16.28
C LEU A 174 -5.70 5.76 17.54
N VAL A 175 -5.68 5.10 18.70
CA VAL A 175 -6.07 5.71 19.98
C VAL A 175 -5.07 6.77 20.46
N ARG A 176 -3.80 6.76 20.01
CA ARG A 176 -2.80 7.76 20.37
C ARG A 176 -2.59 8.90 19.35
N LEU A 177 -3.14 8.77 18.14
CA LEU A 177 -3.02 9.80 17.09
C LEU A 177 -4.26 10.71 17.00
N SER A 178 -5.26 10.49 17.86
CA SER A 178 -6.46 11.34 17.99
C SER A 178 -6.43 12.28 19.20
N ILE A 179 -5.26 12.52 19.78
CA ILE A 179 -5.04 13.56 20.82
C ILE A 179 -4.07 14.60 20.28
#